data_cdc18be3b7e8b8d38682c7ad19899b02
#
_entry.id   cdc18be3b7e8b8d38682c7ad19899b02
#
_cell.length_a   1.000
_cell.length_b   1.000
_cell.length_c   1.000
_cell.angle_alpha   90.00
_cell.angle_beta   90.00
_cell.angle_gamma   90.00
#
_symmetry.space_group_name_H-M   'P 1'
#
loop_
_entity.id
_entity.type
_entity.pdbx_description
1 polymer ?
#
loop_
_entity_poly.entity_id
_entity_poly.type
_entity_poly.pdbx_seq_one_letter_code
_entity_poly.pdbx_strand_id
1 'polypeptide(L)'
;LKLAEVFERERAHSQRNGTPLSLVFVDIDHFKQINDRFGHEVGDRALVHFATVLAQRLRVNDLFCRLGGEEFAILFQDADFAEVVAMTERLRRSIANRLIDAFHQTIAVTVSGGLADITPMRDFSAVYAAADRALYAAKTSGRNRIVLERDMSRGTQADTPSLTLTDAAISAA
;
A
#
# COMPACT_ATOMS: atom_id res chain seq x y z
N LEU A 1 -20.34 -0.94 5.07
CA LEU A 1 -19.94 0.45 4.88
C LEU A 1 -19.05 0.51 3.63
N LYS A 2 -19.38 1.41 2.70
CA LYS A 2 -18.53 1.61 1.52
C LYS A 2 -17.27 2.35 1.93
N LEU A 3 -16.10 1.92 1.44
CA LEU A 3 -14.79 2.53 1.78
C LEU A 3 -14.82 4.07 1.60
N ALA A 4 -15.46 4.57 0.53
CA ALA A 4 -15.57 6.01 0.29
C ALA A 4 -16.28 6.77 1.41
N GLU A 5 -17.35 6.22 1.98
CA GLU A 5 -18.10 6.87 3.07
C GLU A 5 -17.27 6.95 4.35
N VAL A 6 -16.54 5.85 4.65
CA VAL A 6 -15.61 5.81 5.79
C VAL A 6 -14.48 6.82 5.58
N PHE A 7 -13.87 6.82 4.41
CA PHE A 7 -12.79 7.73 4.05
C PHE A 7 -13.21 9.21 4.23
N GLU A 8 -14.35 9.62 3.67
CA GLU A 8 -14.81 11.01 3.76
C GLU A 8 -15.11 11.43 5.20
N ARG A 9 -15.66 10.54 6.00
CA ARG A 9 -15.89 10.78 7.43
C ARG A 9 -14.57 11.02 8.17
N GLU A 10 -13.58 10.13 7.98
CA GLU A 10 -12.29 10.21 8.67
C GLU A 10 -11.44 11.36 8.14
N ARG A 11 -11.53 11.68 6.85
CA ARG A 11 -10.90 12.87 6.26
C ARG A 11 -11.45 14.16 6.88
N ALA A 12 -12.78 14.27 7.03
CA ALA A 12 -13.38 15.40 7.68
C ALA A 12 -13.00 15.51 9.17
N HIS A 13 -12.83 14.39 9.87
CA HIS A 13 -12.32 14.33 11.23
C HIS A 13 -10.87 14.82 11.31
N SER A 14 -10.00 14.28 10.49
CA SER A 14 -8.59 14.65 10.35
C SER A 14 -8.42 16.15 10.07
N GLN A 15 -9.19 16.71 9.14
CA GLN A 15 -9.16 18.14 8.82
C GLN A 15 -9.55 19.04 10.02
N ARG A 16 -10.57 18.67 10.77
CA ARG A 16 -11.01 19.45 11.93
C ARG A 16 -10.01 19.45 13.07
N ASN A 17 -9.33 18.32 13.27
CA ASN A 17 -8.42 18.12 14.39
C ASN A 17 -6.94 18.37 14.03
N GLY A 18 -6.62 18.58 12.74
CA GLY A 18 -5.24 18.74 12.27
C GLY A 18 -4.41 17.46 12.42
N THR A 19 -5.07 16.28 12.42
CA THR A 19 -4.39 14.99 12.60
C THR A 19 -4.05 14.35 11.26
N PRO A 20 -2.93 13.63 11.15
CA PRO A 20 -2.55 12.94 9.91
C PRO A 20 -3.46 11.74 9.62
N LEU A 21 -3.61 11.44 8.33
CA LEU A 21 -4.40 10.32 7.82
C LEU A 21 -3.69 9.72 6.61
N SER A 22 -3.62 8.38 6.54
CA SER A 22 -2.98 7.67 5.43
C SER A 22 -3.80 6.46 4.98
N LEU A 23 -3.82 6.20 3.67
CA LEU A 23 -4.47 5.05 3.06
C LEU A 23 -3.42 4.06 2.53
N VAL A 24 -3.58 2.79 2.87
CA VAL A 24 -2.78 1.70 2.33
C VAL A 24 -3.69 0.69 1.65
N PHE A 25 -3.40 0.37 0.40
CA PHE A 25 -3.94 -0.81 -0.25
C PHE A 25 -2.96 -1.96 -0.11
N VAL A 26 -3.47 -3.13 0.21
CA VAL A 26 -2.68 -4.35 0.38
C VAL A 26 -3.35 -5.49 -0.37
N ASP A 27 -2.54 -6.29 -1.03
CA ASP A 27 -2.98 -7.44 -1.81
C ASP A 27 -2.10 -8.66 -1.47
N ILE A 28 -2.73 -9.84 -1.35
CA ILE A 28 -2.01 -11.08 -1.09
C ILE A 28 -1.33 -11.55 -2.38
N ASP A 29 -0.01 -11.62 -2.34
CA ASP A 29 0.78 -11.99 -3.51
C ASP A 29 0.48 -13.42 -3.98
N HIS A 30 0.29 -13.57 -5.28
CA HIS A 30 0.05 -14.87 -5.92
C HIS A 30 -1.18 -15.64 -5.40
N PHE A 31 -2.18 -14.96 -4.87
CA PHE A 31 -3.36 -15.59 -4.26
C PHE A 31 -4.06 -16.55 -5.22
N LYS A 32 -4.21 -16.20 -6.50
CA LYS A 32 -4.75 -17.12 -7.50
C LYS A 32 -3.93 -18.41 -7.61
N GLN A 33 -2.59 -18.31 -7.60
CA GLN A 33 -1.72 -19.50 -7.65
C GLN A 33 -1.85 -20.38 -6.40
N ILE A 34 -2.10 -19.76 -5.24
CA ILE A 34 -2.40 -20.50 -4.00
C ILE A 34 -3.68 -21.31 -4.19
N ASN A 35 -4.76 -20.68 -4.69
CA ASN A 35 -6.01 -21.37 -4.97
C ASN A 35 -5.86 -22.48 -6.00
N ASP A 36 -5.19 -22.19 -7.12
CA ASP A 36 -5.02 -23.15 -8.24
C ASP A 36 -4.18 -24.37 -7.81
N ARG A 37 -3.18 -24.17 -6.93
CA ARG A 37 -2.27 -25.24 -6.50
C ARG A 37 -2.74 -26.02 -5.28
N PHE A 38 -3.37 -25.35 -4.32
CA PHE A 38 -3.70 -25.92 -3.01
C PHE A 38 -5.19 -25.98 -2.71
N GLY A 39 -6.01 -25.46 -3.63
CA GLY A 39 -7.46 -25.38 -3.48
C GLY A 39 -7.94 -24.14 -2.72
N HIS A 40 -9.22 -23.82 -2.87
CA HIS A 40 -9.83 -22.64 -2.26
C HIS A 40 -9.79 -22.65 -0.72
N GLU A 41 -9.82 -23.82 -0.09
CA GLU A 41 -9.72 -23.92 1.37
C GLU A 41 -8.39 -23.35 1.90
N VAL A 42 -7.28 -23.60 1.20
CA VAL A 42 -5.98 -23.00 1.56
C VAL A 42 -5.95 -21.51 1.28
N GLY A 43 -6.58 -21.05 0.20
CA GLY A 43 -6.78 -19.63 -0.06
C GLY A 43 -7.58 -18.94 1.04
N ASP A 44 -8.66 -19.57 1.52
CA ASP A 44 -9.44 -19.04 2.64
C ASP A 44 -8.61 -18.97 3.93
N ARG A 45 -7.77 -19.97 4.19
CA ARG A 45 -6.81 -19.93 5.31
C ARG A 45 -5.82 -18.77 5.17
N ALA A 46 -5.36 -18.47 3.94
CA ALA A 46 -4.49 -17.32 3.68
C ALA A 46 -5.20 -15.99 3.99
N LEU A 47 -6.45 -15.84 3.61
CA LEU A 47 -7.28 -14.67 3.92
C LEU A 47 -7.50 -14.52 5.44
N VAL A 48 -7.84 -15.61 6.13
CA VAL A 48 -8.02 -15.63 7.59
C VAL A 48 -6.70 -15.30 8.29
N HIS A 49 -5.58 -15.88 7.83
CA HIS A 49 -4.25 -15.58 8.36
C HIS A 49 -3.94 -14.07 8.25
N PHE A 50 -4.13 -13.49 7.06
CA PHE A 50 -3.91 -12.07 6.82
C PHE A 50 -4.78 -11.21 7.75
N ALA A 51 -6.10 -11.47 7.80
CA ALA A 51 -7.02 -10.75 8.66
C ALA A 51 -6.66 -10.86 10.16
N THR A 52 -6.19 -12.03 10.59
CA THR A 52 -5.74 -12.26 11.98
C THR A 52 -4.49 -11.44 12.31
N VAL A 53 -3.51 -11.39 11.39
CA VAL A 53 -2.30 -10.56 11.58
C VAL A 53 -2.67 -9.09 11.64
N LEU A 54 -3.58 -8.63 10.77
CA LEU A 54 -4.10 -7.25 10.81
C LEU A 54 -4.72 -6.95 12.18
N ALA A 55 -5.68 -7.75 12.63
CA ALA A 55 -6.38 -7.55 13.90
C ALA A 55 -5.44 -7.50 15.11
N GLN A 56 -4.30 -8.22 15.05
CA GLN A 56 -3.30 -8.22 16.13
C GLN A 56 -2.31 -7.07 16.10
N ARG A 57 -2.19 -6.36 14.97
CA ARG A 57 -1.15 -5.35 14.73
C ARG A 57 -1.67 -3.94 14.55
N LEU A 58 -2.92 -3.80 14.11
CA LEU A 58 -3.57 -2.50 13.97
C LEU A 58 -4.01 -1.95 15.33
N ARG A 59 -3.99 -0.63 15.44
CA ARG A 59 -4.50 0.08 16.61
C ARG A 59 -6.03 0.10 16.60
N VAL A 60 -6.64 0.42 17.74
CA VAL A 60 -8.11 0.52 17.88
C VAL A 60 -8.73 1.54 16.91
N ASN A 61 -8.01 2.62 16.62
CA ASN A 61 -8.46 3.68 15.72
C ASN A 61 -8.17 3.39 14.24
N ASP A 62 -7.28 2.44 13.94
CA ASP A 62 -7.00 2.07 12.55
C ASP A 62 -8.19 1.27 12.01
N LEU A 63 -8.58 1.57 10.78
CA LEU A 63 -9.69 0.89 10.13
C LEU A 63 -9.17 0.02 8.99
N PHE A 64 -9.71 -1.18 8.86
CA PHE A 64 -9.43 -2.01 7.70
C PHE A 64 -10.71 -2.63 7.13
N CYS A 65 -10.71 -2.86 5.83
CA CYS A 65 -11.78 -3.56 5.14
C CYS A 65 -11.23 -4.38 3.98
N ARG A 66 -11.92 -5.45 3.66
CA ARG A 66 -11.70 -6.22 2.43
C ARG A 66 -12.47 -5.55 1.29
N LEU A 67 -11.76 -5.24 0.20
CA LEU A 67 -12.34 -4.61 -0.99
C LEU A 67 -13.00 -5.66 -1.91
N GLY A 68 -12.38 -6.83 -2.00
CA GLY A 68 -12.84 -7.97 -2.79
C GLY A 68 -11.67 -8.93 -3.03
N GLY A 69 -11.96 -10.18 -3.34
CA GLY A 69 -10.92 -11.18 -3.62
C GLY A 69 -9.84 -11.23 -2.55
N GLU A 70 -8.62 -10.84 -2.90
CA GLU A 70 -7.43 -10.78 -2.04
C GLU A 70 -6.99 -9.36 -1.66
N GLU A 71 -7.81 -8.35 -2.00
CA GLU A 71 -7.50 -6.94 -1.81
C GLU A 71 -8.10 -6.37 -0.53
N PHE A 72 -7.31 -5.58 0.19
CA PHE A 72 -7.68 -4.94 1.45
C PHE A 72 -7.28 -3.46 1.44
N ALA A 73 -8.04 -2.64 2.17
CA ALA A 73 -7.69 -1.27 2.47
C ALA A 73 -7.49 -1.10 3.97
N ILE A 74 -6.47 -0.33 4.35
CA ILE A 74 -6.20 0.06 5.73
C ILE A 74 -6.13 1.59 5.77
N LEU A 75 -6.88 2.18 6.70
CA LEU A 75 -6.86 3.61 6.96
C LEU A 75 -6.21 3.85 8.32
N PHE A 76 -5.03 4.45 8.32
CA PHE A 76 -4.27 4.79 9.51
C PHE A 76 -4.63 6.20 9.96
N GLN A 77 -5.04 6.33 11.22
CA GLN A 77 -5.44 7.59 11.85
C GLN A 77 -4.41 8.02 12.89
N ASP A 78 -4.25 9.35 13.05
CA ASP A 78 -3.45 9.96 14.12
C ASP A 78 -2.00 9.44 14.19
N ALA A 79 -1.44 9.06 13.03
CA ALA A 79 -0.08 8.58 12.90
C ALA A 79 0.63 9.35 11.80
N ASP A 80 1.84 9.84 12.07
CA ASP A 80 2.62 10.50 11.03
C ASP A 80 3.01 9.51 9.92
N PHE A 81 3.34 10.04 8.74
CA PHE A 81 3.60 9.21 7.58
C PHE A 81 4.78 8.24 7.78
N ALA A 82 5.83 8.64 8.48
CA ALA A 82 6.98 7.78 8.75
C ALA A 82 6.60 6.62 9.69
N GLU A 83 5.75 6.89 10.66
CA GLU A 83 5.19 5.88 11.54
C GLU A 83 4.31 4.88 10.78
N VAL A 84 3.45 5.35 9.87
CA VAL A 84 2.62 4.50 9.01
C VAL A 84 3.49 3.61 8.11
N VAL A 85 4.55 4.14 7.51
CA VAL A 85 5.52 3.36 6.73
C VAL A 85 6.12 2.24 7.58
N ALA A 86 6.58 2.55 8.79
CA ALA A 86 7.16 1.57 9.69
C ALA A 86 6.14 0.50 10.13
N MET A 87 4.89 0.91 10.41
CA MET A 87 3.80 0.00 10.77
C MET A 87 3.46 -0.95 9.63
N THR A 88 3.30 -0.43 8.42
CA THR A 88 2.95 -1.22 7.23
C THR A 88 4.06 -2.20 6.88
N GLU A 89 5.32 -1.81 6.99
CA GLU A 89 6.45 -2.71 6.76
C GLU A 89 6.54 -3.81 7.85
N ARG A 90 6.27 -3.49 9.12
CA ARG A 90 6.18 -4.52 10.18
C ARG A 90 5.05 -5.51 9.92
N LEU A 91 3.90 -5.00 9.42
CA LEU A 91 2.77 -5.83 9.04
C LEU A 91 3.15 -6.81 7.93
N ARG A 92 3.73 -6.31 6.84
CA ARG A 92 4.24 -7.11 5.72
C ARG A 92 5.18 -8.22 6.20
N ARG A 93 6.17 -7.87 7.02
CA ARG A 93 7.13 -8.85 7.58
C ARG A 93 6.46 -9.87 8.49
N SER A 94 5.48 -9.44 9.29
CA SER A 94 4.74 -10.36 10.17
C SER A 94 3.93 -11.38 9.39
N ILE A 95 3.39 -11.02 8.23
CA ILE A 95 2.68 -11.92 7.32
C ILE A 95 3.68 -12.90 6.68
N ALA A 96 4.77 -12.37 6.10
CA ALA A 96 5.76 -13.18 5.40
C ALA A 96 6.48 -14.21 6.31
N ASN A 97 6.63 -13.91 7.60
CA ASN A 97 7.33 -14.76 8.56
C ASN A 97 6.43 -15.82 9.21
N ARG A 98 5.14 -15.82 8.96
CA ARG A 98 4.21 -16.84 9.48
C ARG A 98 3.83 -17.80 8.37
N LEU A 99 4.06 -19.08 8.61
CA LEU A 99 3.64 -20.14 7.69
C LEU A 99 2.18 -20.49 7.91
N ILE A 100 1.50 -20.82 6.82
CA ILE A 100 0.12 -21.29 6.80
C ILE A 100 0.13 -22.80 6.55
N ASP A 101 -0.66 -23.52 7.32
CA ASP A 101 -0.88 -24.94 7.10
C ASP A 101 -1.71 -25.18 5.82
N ALA A 102 -1.13 -25.93 4.90
CA ALA A 102 -1.74 -26.35 3.64
C ALA A 102 -1.81 -27.89 3.59
N PHE A 103 -2.52 -28.49 4.57
CA PHE A 103 -2.76 -29.92 4.78
C PHE A 103 -1.48 -30.72 5.07
N HIS A 104 -0.68 -31.05 4.06
CA HIS A 104 0.52 -31.88 4.20
C HIS A 104 1.82 -31.08 4.14
N GLN A 105 1.72 -29.76 4.03
CA GLN A 105 2.87 -28.86 3.94
C GLN A 105 2.52 -27.49 4.51
N THR A 106 3.53 -26.69 4.78
CA THR A 106 3.36 -25.29 5.14
C THR A 106 3.79 -24.40 4.00
N ILE A 107 3.07 -23.29 3.79
CA ILE A 107 3.39 -22.30 2.76
C ILE A 107 3.63 -20.93 3.38
N ALA A 108 4.55 -20.19 2.80
CA ALA A 108 4.72 -18.77 3.08
C ALA A 108 3.80 -17.95 2.17
N VAL A 109 3.15 -16.95 2.73
CA VAL A 109 2.33 -15.99 2.00
C VAL A 109 2.93 -14.62 2.18
N THR A 110 3.05 -13.86 1.10
CA THR A 110 3.53 -12.47 1.14
C THR A 110 2.44 -11.51 0.69
N VAL A 111 2.67 -10.25 0.94
CA VAL A 111 1.75 -9.18 0.51
C VAL A 111 2.52 -8.03 -0.13
N SER A 112 1.88 -7.39 -1.09
CA SER A 112 2.32 -6.13 -1.66
C SER A 112 1.38 -5.02 -1.21
N GLY A 113 1.91 -3.81 -0.98
CA GLY A 113 1.10 -2.68 -0.59
C GLY A 113 1.50 -1.38 -1.27
N GLY A 114 0.49 -0.52 -1.44
CA GLY A 114 0.65 0.85 -1.92
C GLY A 114 0.16 1.84 -0.88
N LEU A 115 1.01 2.77 -0.46
CA LEU A 115 0.75 3.75 0.57
C LEU A 115 0.62 5.15 -0.02
N ALA A 116 -0.51 5.81 0.24
CA ALA A 116 -0.77 7.19 -0.10
C ALA A 116 -1.05 8.03 1.16
N ASP A 117 -0.46 9.22 1.20
CA ASP A 117 -0.72 10.22 2.22
C ASP A 117 -1.99 11.00 1.88
N ILE A 118 -2.83 11.24 2.88
CA ILE A 118 -4.08 11.98 2.73
C ILE A 118 -3.85 13.43 3.19
N THR A 119 -3.56 14.29 2.24
CA THR A 119 -3.53 15.73 2.51
C THR A 119 -4.94 16.32 2.46
N PRO A 120 -5.21 17.45 3.13
CA PRO A 120 -6.52 18.09 3.13
C PRO A 120 -7.08 18.44 1.75
N MET A 121 -6.20 18.62 0.75
CA MET A 121 -6.56 19.05 -0.61
C MET A 121 -6.94 17.87 -1.53
N ARG A 122 -6.75 16.62 -1.12
CA ARG A 122 -7.01 15.45 -1.97
C ARG A 122 -8.38 14.84 -1.67
N ASP A 123 -9.16 14.61 -2.71
CA ASP A 123 -10.41 13.84 -2.62
C ASP A 123 -10.14 12.32 -2.56
N PHE A 124 -11.20 11.56 -2.31
CA PHE A 124 -11.12 10.10 -2.26
C PHE A 124 -10.56 9.49 -3.56
N SER A 125 -11.02 9.97 -4.72
CA SER A 125 -10.61 9.42 -6.02
C SER A 125 -9.13 9.61 -6.26
N ALA A 126 -8.57 10.78 -5.90
CA ALA A 126 -7.14 11.06 -6.05
C ALA A 126 -6.27 10.21 -5.12
N VAL A 127 -6.68 10.03 -3.86
CA VAL A 127 -5.96 9.19 -2.89
C VAL A 127 -6.07 7.72 -3.26
N TYR A 128 -7.26 7.26 -3.66
CA TYR A 128 -7.49 5.91 -4.14
C TYR A 128 -6.56 5.58 -5.32
N ALA A 129 -6.57 6.41 -6.35
CA ALA A 129 -5.73 6.23 -7.53
C ALA A 129 -4.22 6.28 -7.20
N ALA A 130 -3.82 7.07 -6.21
CA ALA A 130 -2.44 7.14 -5.75
C ALA A 130 -1.99 5.84 -5.06
N ALA A 131 -2.79 5.32 -4.11
CA ALA A 131 -2.53 4.05 -3.43
C ALA A 131 -2.55 2.86 -4.41
N ASP A 132 -3.49 2.86 -5.38
CA ASP A 132 -3.60 1.82 -6.40
C ASP A 132 -2.36 1.79 -7.32
N ARG A 133 -1.91 2.96 -7.83
CA ARG A 133 -0.67 3.04 -8.62
C ARG A 133 0.55 2.54 -7.84
N ALA A 134 0.65 2.89 -6.55
CA ALA A 134 1.73 2.43 -5.70
C ALA A 134 1.67 0.91 -5.47
N LEU A 135 0.48 0.33 -5.26
CA LEU A 135 0.28 -1.11 -5.19
C LEU A 135 0.66 -1.81 -6.49
N TYR A 136 0.26 -1.26 -7.63
CA TYR A 136 0.66 -1.79 -8.94
C TYR A 136 2.19 -1.78 -9.10
N ALA A 137 2.86 -0.69 -8.71
CA ALA A 137 4.32 -0.62 -8.73
C ALA A 137 4.96 -1.66 -7.79
N ALA A 138 4.41 -1.90 -6.62
CA ALA A 138 4.87 -2.95 -5.72
C ALA A 138 4.78 -4.35 -6.36
N LYS A 139 3.65 -4.66 -7.02
CA LYS A 139 3.43 -5.93 -7.72
C LYS A 139 4.38 -6.12 -8.92
N THR A 140 4.62 -5.07 -9.70
CA THR A 140 5.47 -5.15 -10.90
C THR A 140 6.97 -5.11 -10.60
N SER A 141 7.39 -4.53 -9.49
CA SER A 141 8.80 -4.46 -9.07
C SER A 141 9.30 -5.67 -8.27
N GLY A 142 8.53 -6.77 -8.21
CA GLY A 142 8.96 -8.04 -7.61
C GLY A 142 8.19 -8.45 -6.35
N ARG A 143 7.07 -7.79 -6.03
CA ARG A 143 6.16 -8.12 -4.92
C ARG A 143 6.83 -8.08 -3.53
N ASN A 144 6.11 -8.54 -2.50
CA ASN A 144 6.57 -8.62 -1.11
C ASN A 144 7.20 -7.30 -0.63
N ARG A 145 6.53 -6.18 -0.90
CA ARG A 145 7.01 -4.82 -0.58
C ARG A 145 5.89 -3.81 -0.43
N ILE A 146 6.22 -2.72 0.22
CA ILE A 146 5.38 -1.53 0.28
C ILE A 146 6.02 -0.46 -0.61
N VAL A 147 5.23 0.15 -1.49
CA VAL A 147 5.64 1.29 -2.31
C VAL A 147 4.90 2.52 -1.85
N LEU A 148 5.63 3.63 -1.74
CA LEU A 148 5.10 4.92 -1.34
C LEU A 148 4.79 5.75 -2.58
N GLU A 149 3.59 6.28 -2.69
CA GLU A 149 3.19 7.10 -3.85
C GLU A 149 4.15 8.30 -4.05
N ARG A 150 4.57 8.95 -2.97
CA ARG A 150 5.49 10.10 -3.05
C ARG A 150 6.87 9.77 -3.62
N ASP A 151 7.35 8.54 -3.49
CA ASP A 151 8.65 8.14 -4.05
C ASP A 151 8.55 7.95 -5.57
N MET A 152 7.39 7.59 -6.08
CA MET A 152 7.12 7.50 -7.52
C MET A 152 7.20 8.88 -8.20
N SER A 153 6.73 9.93 -7.52
CA SER A 153 6.78 11.31 -8.03
C SER A 153 8.21 11.88 -8.08
N ARG A 154 9.10 11.41 -7.21
CA ARG A 154 10.52 11.84 -7.16
C ARG A 154 11.37 11.16 -8.25
N GLY A 155 11.05 9.92 -8.63
CA GLY A 155 11.75 9.19 -9.70
C GLY A 155 11.54 9.81 -11.09
N THR A 156 10.41 10.49 -11.32
CA THR A 156 10.11 11.15 -12.59
C THR A 156 10.85 12.47 -12.79
N GLN A 157 11.39 13.08 -11.73
CA GLN A 157 12.18 14.34 -11.80
C GLN A 157 13.69 14.13 -11.93
N ALA A 158 14.19 12.90 -11.77
CA ALA A 158 15.64 12.62 -11.80
C ALA A 158 16.19 12.35 -13.21
N ASP A 159 15.34 12.18 -14.22
CA ASP A 159 15.76 11.83 -15.61
C ASP A 159 15.44 12.91 -16.64
N THR A 160 15.55 14.20 -16.29
CA THR A 160 15.68 15.25 -17.32
C THR A 160 17.13 15.70 -17.36
N PRO A 161 17.94 15.26 -18.36
CA PRO A 161 19.25 15.84 -18.55
C PRO A 161 19.03 17.31 -18.95
N SER A 162 19.47 18.24 -18.12
CA SER A 162 19.57 19.63 -18.51
C SER A 162 20.61 19.75 -19.61
N LEU A 163 20.17 19.86 -20.86
CA LEU A 163 20.95 20.32 -21.98
C LEU A 163 21.31 21.78 -21.72
N THR A 164 22.46 22.01 -21.10
CA THR A 164 23.16 23.28 -21.14
C THR A 164 23.60 23.53 -22.58
N LEU A 165 22.91 24.39 -23.28
CA LEU A 165 23.41 25.02 -24.49
C LEU A 165 24.60 25.90 -24.09
N THR A 166 25.80 25.43 -24.37
CA THR A 166 27.01 26.22 -24.30
C THR A 166 27.05 27.09 -25.54
N ASP A 167 26.82 28.38 -25.39
CA ASP A 167 27.24 29.41 -26.34
C ASP A 167 28.74 29.33 -26.53
N ALA A 168 29.17 28.92 -27.70
CA ALA A 168 30.58 29.04 -28.11
C ALA A 168 30.66 29.67 -29.48
N ALA A 169 31.08 30.91 -29.41
CA ALA A 169 31.96 31.59 -30.37
C ALA A 169 31.40 31.96 -31.73
N ILE A 170 30.90 33.18 -31.81
CA ILE A 170 31.13 34.06 -32.91
C ILE A 170 32.50 34.69 -32.73
N SER A 171 33.48 34.42 -33.59
CA SER A 171 34.59 35.29 -33.84
C SER A 171 35.25 34.99 -35.16
N ALA A 172 35.21 36.07 -35.98
CA ALA A 172 36.21 36.54 -36.98
C ALA A 172 36.48 35.72 -38.27
N ALA A 173 36.14 36.26 -39.34
CA ALA A 173 36.85 36.92 -40.43
C ALA A 173 36.01 36.99 -41.68
#